data_b1d0d9f93241dadb034e4aec75554057
#
_entry.id   b1d0d9f93241dadb034e4aec75554057
#
_cell.length_a   1.000
_cell.length_b   1.000
_cell.length_c   1.000
_cell.angle_alpha   90.00
_cell.angle_beta   90.00
_cell.angle_gamma   90.00
#
_symmetry.space_group_name_H-M   'P 1'
#
loop_
_entity.id
_entity.type
_entity.pdbx_description
1 polymer ?
#
loop_
_entity_poly.entity_id
_entity_poly.type
_entity_poly.pdbx_seq_one_letter_code
_entity_poly.pdbx_strand_id
1 'polypeptide(L)' 'EIEAALDEVNVERLAQYIRRYADETQFIMITHRRGTMAAATRLYGVTMPEHGISKVLTLDVADISKNKEGSWNGLFN' A
#
# COMPACT_ATOMS: atom_id res chain seq x y z
N GLU A 1 1.51 -9.55 -7.38
CA GLU A 1 1.42 -9.74 -5.91
C GLU A 1 2.29 -10.90 -5.45
N ILE A 2 3.54 -10.61 -5.19
CA ILE A 2 4.48 -11.66 -4.79
C ILE A 2 4.19 -12.21 -3.39
N GLU A 3 3.52 -11.44 -2.55
CA GLU A 3 3.19 -11.84 -1.18
C GLU A 3 1.83 -12.54 -1.03
N ALA A 4 1.16 -12.82 -2.14
CA ALA A 4 -0.20 -13.37 -2.10
C ALA A 4 -0.29 -14.70 -1.33
N ALA A 5 0.76 -15.52 -1.38
CA ALA A 5 0.78 -16.82 -0.72
C ALA A 5 1.33 -16.77 0.72
N LEU A 6 1.74 -15.61 1.21
CA LEU A 6 2.30 -15.46 2.54
C LEU A 6 1.24 -15.20 3.58
N ASP A 7 1.47 -15.68 4.80
CA ASP A 7 0.65 -15.32 5.95
C ASP A 7 0.99 -13.89 6.44
N GLU A 8 0.21 -13.37 7.39
CA GLU A 8 0.37 -12.00 7.85
C GLU A 8 1.76 -11.71 8.44
N VAL A 9 2.33 -12.65 9.19
CA VAL A 9 3.65 -12.47 9.79
C VAL A 9 4.72 -12.36 8.71
N ASN A 10 4.64 -13.20 7.69
CA ASN A 10 5.62 -13.19 6.61
C ASN A 10 5.42 -12.03 5.64
N VAL A 11 4.20 -11.56 5.45
CA VAL A 11 3.94 -10.32 4.72
C VAL A 11 4.63 -9.15 5.41
N GLU A 12 4.51 -9.07 6.74
CA GLU A 12 5.14 -8.01 7.50
C GLU A 12 6.66 -8.08 7.43
N ARG A 13 7.23 -9.29 7.48
CA ARG A 13 8.68 -9.49 7.33
C ARG A 13 9.16 -9.05 5.95
N LEU A 14 8.43 -9.41 4.91
CA LEU A 14 8.77 -8.99 3.55
C LEU A 14 8.72 -7.47 3.43
N ALA A 15 7.71 -6.83 4.00
CA ALA A 15 7.57 -5.40 3.98
C ALA A 15 8.74 -4.70 4.69
N GLN A 16 9.17 -5.22 5.83
CA GLN A 16 10.32 -4.69 6.55
C GLN A 16 11.61 -4.85 5.75
N TYR A 17 11.76 -5.98 5.08
CA TYR A 17 12.91 -6.23 4.22
C TYR A 17 12.98 -5.22 3.08
N ILE A 18 11.86 -4.97 2.43
CA ILE A 18 11.78 -3.99 1.34
C ILE A 18 12.10 -2.59 1.84
N ARG A 19 11.58 -2.20 2.99
CA ARG A 19 11.88 -0.90 3.58
C ARG A 19 13.36 -0.69 3.84
N ARG A 20 14.05 -1.75 4.24
CA ARG A 20 15.48 -1.69 4.51
C ARG A 20 16.27 -1.30 3.26
N TYR A 21 15.84 -1.75 2.10
CA TYR A 21 16.53 -1.50 0.83
C TYR A 21 15.94 -0.34 0.03
N ALA A 22 14.88 0.27 0.49
CA ALA A 22 14.18 1.31 -0.25
C ALA A 22 14.99 2.61 -0.39
N ASP A 23 15.97 2.84 0.47
CA ASP A 23 16.85 4.01 0.35
C ASP A 23 17.75 3.93 -0.88
N GLU A 24 18.08 2.74 -1.32
CA GLU A 24 18.98 2.50 -2.45
C GLU A 24 18.24 2.08 -3.71
N THR A 25 17.04 1.55 -3.56
CA THR A 25 16.28 0.95 -4.67
C THR A 25 14.84 1.43 -4.61
N GLN A 26 14.31 1.84 -5.74
CA GLN A 26 12.90 2.15 -5.86
C GLN A 26 12.10 0.86 -6.02
N PHE A 27 11.09 0.69 -5.18
CA PHE A 27 10.17 -0.44 -5.27
C PHE A 27 8.78 0.04 -5.70
N ILE A 28 8.22 -0.65 -6.68
CA ILE A 28 6.83 -0.45 -7.07
C ILE A 28 6.15 -1.79 -6.90
N MET A 29 5.14 -1.84 -6.04
CA MET A 29 4.46 -3.08 -5.70
C MET A 29 2.98 -2.98 -5.97
N ILE A 30 2.41 -4.07 -6.47
CA ILE A 30 0.97 -4.19 -6.65
C ILE A 30 0.46 -5.11 -5.54
N THR A 31 -0.46 -4.63 -4.73
CA THR A 31 -0.92 -5.38 -3.57
C THR A 31 -2.32 -4.95 -3.15
N HIS A 32 -3.01 -5.85 -2.44
CA HIS A 32 -4.23 -5.52 -1.72
C HIS A 32 -4.05 -5.77 -0.21
N ARG A 33 -2.85 -6.10 0.23
CA ARG A 33 -2.56 -6.44 1.62
C ARG A 33 -2.18 -5.19 2.41
N ARG A 34 -2.86 -4.96 3.54
CA ARG A 34 -2.62 -3.79 4.38
C ARG A 34 -1.21 -3.76 4.95
N GLY A 35 -0.66 -4.92 5.29
CA GLY A 35 0.71 -5.02 5.80
C GLY A 35 1.74 -4.51 4.80
N THR A 36 1.55 -4.80 3.53
CA THR A 36 2.41 -4.30 2.47
C THR A 36 2.19 -2.80 2.24
N MET A 37 0.94 -2.36 2.22
CA MET A 37 0.60 -0.95 2.04
C MET A 37 1.19 -0.07 3.14
N ALA A 38 1.17 -0.55 4.37
CA ALA A 38 1.69 0.21 5.51
C ALA A 38 3.20 0.46 5.42
N ALA A 39 3.92 -0.37 4.68
CA ALA A 39 5.35 -0.22 4.49
C ALA A 39 5.72 0.76 3.36
N ALA A 40 4.76 1.16 2.55
CA ALA A 40 4.99 2.08 1.45
C ALA A 40 5.12 3.52 1.94
N THR A 41 5.79 4.36 1.14
CA THR A 41 5.81 5.80 1.40
C THR A 41 4.67 6.49 0.65
N ARG A 42 4.24 5.91 -0.46
CA ARG A 42 3.17 6.48 -1.28
C ARG A 42 2.28 5.36 -1.83
N LEU A 43 0.99 5.60 -1.81
CA LEU A 43 -0.01 4.69 -2.36
C LEU A 43 -0.65 5.30 -3.60
N TYR A 44 -0.86 4.45 -4.60
CA TYR A 44 -1.64 4.79 -5.78
C TYR A 44 -2.84 3.87 -5.83
N GLY A 45 -4.03 4.44 -5.80
CA GLY A 45 -5.26 3.69 -6.00
C GLY A 45 -5.76 3.92 -7.41
N VAL A 46 -6.18 2.84 -8.07
CA VAL A 46 -6.77 2.95 -9.40
C VAL A 46 -8.23 2.54 -9.30
N THR A 47 -9.12 3.42 -9.70
CA THR A 47 -10.55 3.17 -9.68
C THR A 47 -11.15 3.38 -11.07
N MET A 48 -12.35 2.89 -11.26
CA MET A 48 -13.10 3.10 -12.49
C MET A 48 -14.46 3.67 -12.13
N PRO A 49 -14.55 5.00 -11.85
CA PRO A 49 -15.83 5.61 -11.46
C PRO A 49 -16.87 5.55 -12.58
N GLU A 50 -16.41 5.50 -13.83
CA GLU A 50 -17.27 5.31 -14.99
C GLU A 50 -16.71 4.18 -15.84
N HIS A 51 -17.60 3.42 -16.46
CA HIS A 51 -17.19 2.28 -17.29
C HIS A 51 -16.20 2.74 -18.38
N GLY A 52 -15.04 2.08 -18.41
CA GLY A 52 -14.00 2.38 -19.40
C GLY A 52 -13.12 3.56 -19.08
N ILE A 53 -13.33 4.24 -17.95
CA ILE A 53 -12.53 5.41 -17.55
C ILE A 53 -11.88 5.13 -16.21
N SER A 54 -10.55 5.03 -16.19
CA SER A 54 -9.79 4.83 -14.97
C SER A 54 -9.40 6.15 -14.34
N LYS A 55 -9.37 6.18 -13.01
CA LYS A 55 -8.91 7.33 -12.25
C LYS A 55 -7.84 6.89 -11.27
N VAL A 56 -6.77 7.65 -11.16
CA VAL A 56 -5.68 7.38 -10.24
C VAL A 56 -5.78 8.33 -9.04
N LEU A 57 -5.73 7.74 -7.85
CA LEU A 57 -5.67 8.48 -6.60
C LEU A 57 -4.29 8.30 -6.00
N THR A 58 -3.75 9.35 -5.40
CA THR A 58 -2.43 9.32 -4.78
C THR A 58 -2.54 9.76 -3.34
N LEU A 59 -1.82 9.07 -2.45
CA LEU A 59 -1.85 9.36 -1.02
C LEU A 59 -0.50 9.04 -0.39
N ASP A 60 0.03 9.97 0.40
CA ASP A 60 1.23 9.73 1.19
C ASP A 60 0.85 9.00 2.47
N VAL A 61 1.57 7.93 2.79
CA VAL A 61 1.28 7.10 3.96
C VAL A 61 1.43 7.89 5.27
N ALA A 62 2.34 8.85 5.31
CA ALA A 62 2.51 9.71 6.47
C ALA A 62 1.22 10.47 6.82
N ASP A 63 0.43 10.86 5.83
CA ASP A 63 -0.83 11.57 6.04
C ASP A 63 -1.90 10.64 6.63
N ILE A 64 -1.89 9.38 6.23
CA ILE A 64 -2.79 8.38 6.82
C ILE A 64 -2.49 8.22 8.31
N SER A 65 -1.22 8.12 8.67
CA SER A 65 -0.79 7.94 10.05
C SER A 65 -1.24 9.09 10.95
N LYS A 66 -1.32 10.30 10.42
CA LYS A 66 -1.77 11.48 11.17
C LYS A 66 -3.27 11.46 11.44
N ASN A 67 -4.03 10.73 10.66
CA ASN A 67 -5.49 10.73 10.73
C ASN A 67 -6.05 9.69 11.70
N LYS A 68 -5.21 9.03 12.46
CA LYS A 68 -5.60 8.05 13.48
C LYS A 68 -6.10 6.74 12.88
N GLU A 69 -6.51 5.84 13.75
CA GLU A 69 -7.05 4.55 13.36
C GLU A 69 -8.36 4.71 12.60
N GLY A 70 -8.65 3.79 11.73
CA GLY A 70 -9.82 3.84 10.89
C GLY A 70 -9.60 4.52 9.55
N SER A 71 -8.51 5.26 9.40
CA SER A 71 -8.18 5.95 8.14
C SER A 71 -8.04 4.99 6.98
N TRP A 72 -7.44 3.83 7.21
CA TRP A 72 -7.33 2.80 6.19
C TRP A 72 -8.70 2.32 5.72
N ASN A 73 -9.61 2.09 6.65
CA ASN A 73 -10.96 1.65 6.32
C ASN A 73 -11.72 2.73 5.55
N GLY A 74 -11.61 3.97 5.98
CA GLY A 74 -12.22 5.09 5.27
C GLY A 74 -11.68 5.28 3.87
N LEU A 75 -10.39 5.02 3.68
CA LEU A 75 -9.75 5.17 2.40
C LEU A 75 -10.24 4.13 1.39
N PHE A 76 -10.44 2.89 1.81
CA PHE A 76 -10.75 1.77 0.92
C PHE A 76 -12.22 1.35 0.91
N ASN A 77 -13.01 1.95 1.73
CA ASN A 77 -14.46 1.77 1.71
C ASN A 77 -15.12 2.89 0.93
#